data_cf2100499f4d6329acf0d4d55125cd05
#
_entry.id   cf2100499f4d6329acf0d4d55125cd05
#
_cell.length_a   1.000
_cell.length_b   1.000
_cell.length_c   1.000
_cell.angle_alpha   90.00
_cell.angle_beta   90.00
_cell.angle_gamma   90.00
#
_symmetry.space_group_name_H-M   'P 1'
#
loop_
_entity.id
_entity.type
_entity.pdbx_description
1 polymer ?
#
loop_
_entity_poly.entity_id
_entity_poly.type
_entity_poly.pdbx_seq_one_letter_code
_entity_poly.pdbx_strand_id
1 'polypeptide(L)'
;MSALPATIRPAVPGDETALLGLIRELAVYEKLEHVLVATEDDLTRAFFAEGAPAGALLAETESGEAVGYAIWFGNFSSFLARPGVYLEDVYVRPSHRGTGTGKRLLQAVARIALERDAGRMEWVVLDWNVGAIDFYRSIGGEILDEWRLVRMGEDAIEKFAAG
;
A
#
# COMPACT_ATOMS: atom_id res chain seq x y z
N MET A 1 9.38 -27.07 -3.68
CA MET A 1 8.52 -26.96 -2.47
C MET A 1 7.82 -25.59 -2.55
N SER A 2 6.52 -25.56 -2.39
CA SER A 2 5.78 -24.29 -2.33
C SER A 2 6.18 -23.57 -1.04
N ALA A 3 6.54 -22.29 -1.14
CA ALA A 3 6.81 -21.49 0.05
C ALA A 3 5.56 -21.42 0.94
N LEU A 4 5.74 -21.53 2.25
CA LEU A 4 4.65 -21.37 3.21
C LEU A 4 4.12 -19.92 3.16
N PRO A 5 2.83 -19.70 3.40
CA PRO A 5 2.28 -18.36 3.42
C PRO A 5 2.90 -17.55 4.56
N ALA A 6 3.36 -16.34 4.24
CA ALA A 6 3.94 -15.43 5.22
C ALA A 6 2.92 -14.99 6.29
N THR A 7 3.36 -14.71 7.50
CA THR A 7 2.54 -14.10 8.56
C THR A 7 2.40 -12.60 8.30
N ILE A 8 1.20 -12.05 8.50
CA ILE A 8 0.95 -10.61 8.37
C ILE A 8 0.90 -9.99 9.75
N ARG A 9 1.68 -8.93 9.95
CA ARG A 9 1.70 -8.16 11.19
C ARG A 9 1.78 -6.64 10.91
N PRO A 10 1.33 -5.79 11.83
CA PRO A 10 1.68 -4.37 11.78
C PRO A 10 3.20 -4.17 11.78
N ALA A 11 3.66 -3.16 11.03
CA ALA A 11 5.04 -2.71 11.13
C ALA A 11 5.26 -2.02 12.50
N VAL A 12 6.45 -2.15 13.04
CA VAL A 12 6.87 -1.56 14.31
C VAL A 12 8.17 -0.77 14.10
N PRO A 13 8.53 0.16 15.00
CA PRO A 13 9.85 0.81 14.95
C PRO A 13 10.97 -0.21 14.87
N GLY A 14 11.88 -0.03 13.91
CA GLY A 14 12.93 -0.98 13.55
C GLY A 14 12.69 -1.72 12.24
N ASP A 15 11.48 -1.64 11.68
CA ASP A 15 11.14 -2.26 10.38
C ASP A 15 11.48 -1.35 9.17
N GLU A 16 11.95 -0.13 9.39
CA GLU A 16 12.15 0.89 8.34
C GLU A 16 13.06 0.39 7.22
N THR A 17 14.17 -0.26 7.57
CA THR A 17 15.11 -0.83 6.59
C THR A 17 14.45 -1.87 5.71
N ALA A 18 13.66 -2.77 6.31
CA ALA A 18 12.94 -3.82 5.57
C ALA A 18 11.86 -3.22 4.67
N LEU A 19 11.07 -2.27 5.18
CA LEU A 19 10.05 -1.55 4.42
C LEU A 19 10.66 -0.80 3.24
N LEU A 20 11.71 0.00 3.47
CA LEU A 20 12.37 0.76 2.42
C LEU A 20 12.97 -0.16 1.34
N GLY A 21 13.51 -1.30 1.74
CA GLY A 21 13.99 -2.33 0.82
C GLY A 21 12.89 -2.83 -0.10
N LEU A 22 11.74 -3.18 0.45
CA LEU A 22 10.58 -3.66 -0.31
C LEU A 22 9.94 -2.56 -1.19
N ILE A 23 9.91 -1.32 -0.71
CA ILE A 23 9.46 -0.15 -1.49
C ILE A 23 10.36 0.05 -2.72
N ARG A 24 11.69 -0.09 -2.56
CA ARG A 24 12.63 -0.04 -3.70
C ARG A 24 12.36 -1.15 -4.71
N GLU A 25 12.09 -2.37 -4.24
CA GLU A 25 11.74 -3.49 -5.12
C GLU A 25 10.45 -3.21 -5.92
N LEU A 26 9.45 -2.60 -5.30
CA LEU A 26 8.24 -2.14 -6.00
C LEU A 26 8.56 -1.06 -7.03
N ALA A 27 9.36 -0.05 -6.67
CA ALA A 27 9.77 1.03 -7.57
C ALA A 27 10.48 0.47 -8.82
N VAL A 28 11.35 -0.52 -8.66
CA VAL A 28 11.99 -1.24 -9.79
C VAL A 28 10.95 -1.95 -10.64
N TYR A 29 10.02 -2.67 -10.02
CA TYR A 29 8.96 -3.38 -10.73
C TYR A 29 8.08 -2.45 -11.58
N GLU A 30 7.78 -1.27 -11.06
CA GLU A 30 6.97 -0.24 -11.73
C GLU A 30 7.80 0.69 -12.64
N LYS A 31 9.13 0.55 -12.69
CA LYS A 31 10.08 1.41 -13.42
C LYS A 31 10.03 2.88 -12.95
N LEU A 32 9.87 3.08 -11.67
CA LEU A 32 9.71 4.37 -11.01
C LEU A 32 10.83 4.66 -9.97
N GLU A 33 11.99 4.00 -10.08
CA GLU A 33 13.11 4.18 -9.14
C GLU A 33 13.56 5.64 -9.04
N HIS A 34 13.44 6.38 -10.14
CA HIS A 34 13.86 7.78 -10.23
C HIS A 34 12.98 8.74 -9.39
N VAL A 35 11.81 8.31 -8.95
CA VAL A 35 10.93 9.12 -8.08
C VAL A 35 11.02 8.72 -6.61
N LEU A 36 11.72 7.63 -6.28
CA LEU A 36 11.89 7.19 -4.89
C LEU A 36 12.96 8.03 -4.19
N VAL A 37 12.52 8.91 -3.32
CA VAL A 37 13.39 9.81 -2.51
C VAL A 37 13.30 9.52 -1.01
N ALA A 38 12.36 8.70 -0.58
CA ALA A 38 12.11 8.39 0.82
C ALA A 38 13.33 7.77 1.52
N THR A 39 13.54 8.17 2.76
CA THR A 39 14.58 7.64 3.66
C THR A 39 13.94 6.84 4.81
N GLU A 40 14.74 6.12 5.59
CA GLU A 40 14.27 5.43 6.80
C GLU A 40 13.69 6.41 7.83
N ASP A 41 14.30 7.59 7.99
CA ASP A 41 13.78 8.64 8.87
C ASP A 41 12.42 9.17 8.40
N ASP A 42 12.18 9.24 7.10
CA ASP A 42 10.86 9.60 6.56
C ASP A 42 9.82 8.52 6.90
N LEU A 43 10.17 7.25 6.79
CA LEU A 43 9.29 6.14 7.17
C LEU A 43 8.98 6.12 8.66
N THR A 44 9.98 6.42 9.51
CA THR A 44 9.77 6.57 10.96
C THR A 44 8.70 7.63 11.25
N ARG A 45 8.81 8.80 10.60
CA ARG A 45 7.81 9.88 10.76
C ARG A 45 6.45 9.49 10.20
N ALA A 46 6.42 8.80 9.06
CA ALA A 46 5.18 8.46 8.37
C ALA A 46 4.35 7.39 9.08
N PHE A 47 4.99 6.45 9.79
CA PHE A 47 4.31 5.27 10.34
C PHE A 47 4.32 5.20 11.86
N PHE A 48 5.31 5.79 12.54
CA PHE A 48 5.56 5.53 13.95
C PHE A 48 5.50 6.79 14.84
N ALA A 49 5.49 7.98 14.26
CA ALA A 49 5.34 9.21 15.04
C ALA A 49 3.90 9.33 15.60
N GLU A 50 3.74 10.13 16.66
CA GLU A 50 2.41 10.51 17.14
C GLU A 50 1.65 11.25 16.03
N GLY A 51 0.42 10.81 15.74
CA GLY A 51 -0.39 11.37 14.65
C GLY A 51 0.11 10.96 13.24
N ALA A 52 0.86 9.88 13.13
CA ALA A 52 1.36 9.38 11.85
C ALA A 52 0.25 9.34 10.78
N PRO A 53 0.51 9.85 9.55
CA PRO A 53 -0.50 9.96 8.51
C PRO A 53 -0.89 8.63 7.88
N ALA A 54 -0.05 7.60 8.02
CA ALA A 54 -0.23 6.30 7.36
C ALA A 54 0.09 5.14 8.30
N GLY A 55 -0.34 3.94 7.92
CA GLY A 55 0.02 2.70 8.57
C GLY A 55 0.68 1.73 7.60
N ALA A 56 1.48 0.83 8.11
CA ALA A 56 2.16 -0.20 7.34
C ALA A 56 1.97 -1.59 7.94
N LEU A 57 1.87 -2.59 7.07
CA LEU A 57 1.86 -4.01 7.40
C LEU A 57 3.05 -4.69 6.74
N LEU A 58 3.64 -5.67 7.40
CA LEU A 58 4.64 -6.55 6.84
C LEU A 58 4.12 -7.98 6.69
N ALA A 59 4.54 -8.63 5.62
CA ALA A 59 4.44 -10.06 5.43
C ALA A 59 5.81 -10.69 5.70
N GLU A 60 5.87 -11.57 6.68
CA GLU A 60 7.10 -12.12 7.23
C GLU A 60 7.08 -13.64 7.19
N THR A 61 8.19 -14.25 6.76
CA THR A 61 8.36 -15.70 6.79
C THR A 61 8.56 -16.20 8.22
N GLU A 62 8.52 -17.51 8.42
CA GLU A 62 8.84 -18.14 9.71
C GLU A 62 10.26 -17.83 10.19
N SER A 63 11.19 -17.55 9.26
CA SER A 63 12.58 -17.17 9.59
C SER A 63 12.74 -15.67 9.93
N GLY A 64 11.66 -14.89 9.88
CA GLY A 64 11.70 -13.46 10.15
C GLY A 64 12.08 -12.59 8.93
N GLU A 65 12.12 -13.17 7.72
CA GLU A 65 12.38 -12.40 6.51
C GLU A 65 11.12 -11.66 6.05
N ALA A 66 11.21 -10.33 5.86
CA ALA A 66 10.13 -9.54 5.26
C ALA A 66 10.09 -9.79 3.74
N VAL A 67 8.95 -10.28 3.25
CA VAL A 67 8.76 -10.69 1.84
C VAL A 67 7.63 -9.95 1.14
N GLY A 68 6.96 -9.06 1.85
CA GLY A 68 5.91 -8.21 1.30
C GLY A 68 5.44 -7.17 2.30
N TYR A 69 4.70 -6.20 1.82
CA TYR A 69 4.15 -5.14 2.66
C TYR A 69 2.86 -4.57 2.08
N ALA A 70 2.11 -3.85 2.90
CA ALA A 70 1.04 -2.96 2.49
C ALA A 70 1.14 -1.64 3.26
N ILE A 71 0.92 -0.52 2.57
CA ILE A 71 0.82 0.82 3.17
C ILE A 71 -0.60 1.34 2.93
N TRP A 72 -1.18 1.93 3.94
CA TRP A 72 -2.55 2.43 3.89
C TRP A 72 -2.69 3.74 4.68
N PHE A 73 -3.70 4.53 4.35
CA PHE A 73 -4.10 5.73 5.09
C PHE A 73 -5.60 5.96 5.02
N GLY A 74 -6.12 6.85 5.86
CA GLY A 74 -7.53 7.22 5.87
C GLY A 74 -7.85 8.26 4.81
N ASN A 75 -8.91 8.04 4.04
CA ASN A 75 -9.57 9.04 3.21
C ASN A 75 -11.04 9.22 3.64
N PHE A 76 -11.82 9.96 2.90
CA PHE A 76 -13.21 10.26 3.26
C PHE A 76 -14.12 10.28 2.02
N SER A 77 -15.31 9.72 2.16
CA SER A 77 -16.36 9.81 1.15
C SER A 77 -17.44 10.81 1.59
N SER A 78 -17.58 11.91 0.88
CA SER A 78 -18.66 12.89 1.14
C SER A 78 -20.04 12.30 0.83
N PHE A 79 -20.15 11.41 -0.16
CA PHE A 79 -21.44 10.81 -0.54
C PHE A 79 -21.92 9.77 0.48
N LEU A 80 -20.99 9.07 1.12
CA LEU A 80 -21.33 8.13 2.19
C LEU A 80 -21.33 8.81 3.58
N ALA A 81 -20.76 10.03 3.69
CA ALA A 81 -20.45 10.72 4.94
C ALA A 81 -19.68 9.83 5.93
N ARG A 82 -18.74 9.03 5.41
CA ARG A 82 -17.99 8.02 6.18
C ARG A 82 -16.51 8.06 5.84
N PRO A 83 -15.65 7.67 6.79
CA PRO A 83 -14.25 7.44 6.49
C PRO A 83 -14.10 6.33 5.43
N GLY A 84 -13.00 6.37 4.71
CA GLY A 84 -12.55 5.30 3.84
C GLY A 84 -11.12 4.92 4.17
N VAL A 85 -10.65 3.83 3.59
CA VAL A 85 -9.24 3.43 3.62
C VAL A 85 -8.70 3.43 2.20
N TYR A 86 -7.58 4.11 2.01
CA TYR A 86 -6.82 4.09 0.78
C TYR A 86 -5.59 3.21 0.96
N LEU A 87 -5.43 2.22 0.09
CA LEU A 87 -4.24 1.39 0.02
C LEU A 87 -3.25 2.09 -0.92
N GLU A 88 -2.16 2.63 -0.37
CA GLU A 88 -1.11 3.28 -1.16
C GLU A 88 -0.33 2.25 -1.96
N ASP A 89 0.19 1.24 -1.27
CA ASP A 89 0.99 0.17 -1.88
C ASP A 89 0.59 -1.20 -1.35
N VAL A 90 0.70 -2.21 -2.20
CA VAL A 90 0.79 -3.61 -1.82
C VAL A 90 1.81 -4.32 -2.71
N TYR A 91 2.79 -4.95 -2.11
CA TYR A 91 3.84 -5.65 -2.82
C TYR A 91 4.19 -6.98 -2.15
N VAL A 92 4.48 -7.98 -2.97
CA VAL A 92 5.01 -9.28 -2.54
C VAL A 92 6.13 -9.66 -3.48
N ARG A 93 7.28 -10.03 -2.91
CA ARG A 93 8.43 -10.53 -3.67
C ARG A 93 8.02 -11.63 -4.65
N PRO A 94 8.54 -11.65 -5.88
CA PRO A 94 8.18 -12.66 -6.88
C PRO A 94 8.28 -14.10 -6.39
N SER A 95 9.31 -14.42 -5.58
CA SER A 95 9.52 -15.75 -4.99
C SER A 95 8.42 -16.20 -4.02
N HIS A 96 7.60 -15.27 -3.52
CA HIS A 96 6.52 -15.53 -2.56
C HIS A 96 5.12 -15.24 -3.14
N ARG A 97 5.04 -14.95 -4.45
CA ARG A 97 3.76 -14.82 -5.15
C ARG A 97 3.11 -16.19 -5.35
N GLY A 98 1.78 -16.20 -5.52
CA GLY A 98 1.02 -17.45 -5.66
C GLY A 98 0.81 -18.22 -4.34
N THR A 99 1.37 -17.76 -3.21
CA THR A 99 1.21 -18.37 -1.88
C THR A 99 -0.01 -17.84 -1.10
N GLY A 100 -0.74 -16.88 -1.66
CA GLY A 100 -1.83 -16.19 -0.98
C GLY A 100 -1.40 -15.00 -0.11
N THR A 101 -0.10 -14.69 -0.03
CA THR A 101 0.44 -13.59 0.80
C THR A 101 -0.17 -12.23 0.45
N GLY A 102 -0.28 -11.89 -0.83
CA GLY A 102 -0.91 -10.62 -1.27
C GLY A 102 -2.38 -10.54 -0.87
N LYS A 103 -3.13 -11.63 -1.01
CA LYS A 103 -4.53 -11.71 -0.55
C LYS A 103 -4.63 -11.47 0.96
N ARG A 104 -3.73 -12.06 1.75
CA ARG A 104 -3.71 -11.90 3.21
C ARG A 104 -3.36 -10.47 3.64
N LEU A 105 -2.44 -9.79 2.93
CA LEU A 105 -2.16 -8.37 3.14
C LEU A 105 -3.43 -7.53 2.89
N LEU A 106 -4.10 -7.70 1.77
CA LEU A 106 -5.35 -7.00 1.47
C LEU A 106 -6.46 -7.32 2.48
N GLN A 107 -6.59 -8.56 2.92
CA GLN A 107 -7.54 -8.93 3.97
C GLN A 107 -7.23 -8.25 5.30
N ALA A 108 -5.95 -8.06 5.63
CA ALA A 108 -5.56 -7.34 6.84
C ALA A 108 -5.92 -5.86 6.75
N VAL A 109 -5.68 -5.20 5.61
CA VAL A 109 -6.13 -3.82 5.37
C VAL A 109 -7.66 -3.72 5.38
N ALA A 110 -8.37 -4.70 4.83
CA ALA A 110 -9.84 -4.73 4.89
C ALA A 110 -10.39 -4.84 6.33
N ARG A 111 -9.72 -5.60 7.21
CA ARG A 111 -10.08 -5.63 8.65
C ARG A 111 -9.85 -4.26 9.30
N ILE A 112 -8.74 -3.60 9.01
CA ILE A 112 -8.48 -2.21 9.47
C ILE A 112 -9.58 -1.27 8.97
N ALA A 113 -10.03 -1.42 7.73
CA ALA A 113 -11.15 -0.63 7.20
C ALA A 113 -12.44 -0.85 7.99
N LEU A 114 -12.77 -2.10 8.33
CA LEU A 114 -13.94 -2.43 9.17
C LEU A 114 -13.81 -1.84 10.58
N GLU A 115 -12.65 -1.97 11.23
CA GLU A 115 -12.38 -1.42 12.56
C GLU A 115 -12.49 0.11 12.60
N ARG A 116 -12.25 0.78 11.47
CA ARG A 116 -12.36 2.23 11.30
C ARG A 116 -13.75 2.68 10.83
N ASP A 117 -14.72 1.79 10.74
CA ASP A 117 -16.05 2.05 10.17
C ASP A 117 -15.99 2.65 8.75
N ALA A 118 -15.00 2.24 7.95
CA ALA A 118 -14.84 2.72 6.60
C ALA A 118 -15.97 2.26 5.68
N GLY A 119 -16.51 3.19 4.90
CA GLY A 119 -17.57 2.90 3.94
C GLY A 119 -17.05 2.31 2.63
N ARG A 120 -15.74 2.44 2.36
CA ARG A 120 -15.08 1.91 1.17
C ARG A 120 -13.58 1.76 1.39
N MET A 121 -12.96 0.96 0.52
CA MET A 121 -11.52 0.81 0.41
C MET A 121 -11.15 1.02 -1.06
N GLU A 122 -10.13 1.85 -1.32
CA GLU A 122 -9.75 2.26 -2.68
C GLU A 122 -8.24 2.13 -2.88
N TRP A 123 -7.83 1.89 -4.11
CA TRP A 123 -6.43 1.93 -4.57
C TRP A 123 -6.37 2.11 -6.09
N VAL A 124 -5.18 2.38 -6.60
CA VAL A 124 -4.92 2.45 -8.03
C VAL A 124 -4.10 1.25 -8.48
N VAL A 125 -4.20 0.93 -9.75
CA VAL A 125 -3.40 -0.10 -10.41
C VAL A 125 -2.96 0.42 -11.78
N LEU A 126 -1.72 0.10 -12.18
CA LEU A 126 -1.23 0.44 -13.51
C LEU A 126 -2.01 -0.36 -14.56
N ASP A 127 -2.43 0.29 -15.63
CA ASP A 127 -3.31 -0.25 -16.67
C ASP A 127 -2.73 -1.47 -17.38
N TRP A 128 -1.40 -1.57 -17.44
CA TRP A 128 -0.70 -2.71 -18.04
C TRP A 128 -0.58 -3.92 -17.07
N ASN A 129 -0.88 -3.75 -15.78
CA ASN A 129 -0.75 -4.82 -14.76
C ASN A 129 -2.00 -5.72 -14.74
N VAL A 130 -2.22 -6.42 -15.84
CA VAL A 130 -3.41 -7.27 -16.06
C VAL A 130 -3.57 -8.31 -14.95
N GLY A 131 -2.47 -8.93 -14.49
CA GLY A 131 -2.52 -9.93 -13.43
C GLY A 131 -3.04 -9.37 -12.10
N ALA A 132 -2.66 -8.14 -11.75
CA ALA A 132 -3.19 -7.48 -10.56
C ALA A 132 -4.66 -7.08 -10.74
N ILE A 133 -5.04 -6.57 -11.92
CA ILE A 133 -6.43 -6.21 -12.23
C ILE A 133 -7.34 -7.44 -12.10
N ASP A 134 -6.97 -8.57 -12.68
CA ASP A 134 -7.74 -9.81 -12.61
C ASP A 134 -7.84 -10.32 -11.15
N PHE A 135 -6.75 -10.21 -10.41
CA PHE A 135 -6.75 -10.56 -8.99
C PHE A 135 -7.71 -9.66 -8.20
N TYR A 136 -7.68 -8.34 -8.38
CA TYR A 136 -8.57 -7.42 -7.68
C TYR A 136 -10.05 -7.67 -8.02
N ARG A 137 -10.38 -7.92 -9.27
CA ARG A 137 -11.73 -8.34 -9.67
C ARG A 137 -12.16 -9.64 -8.99
N SER A 138 -11.25 -10.60 -8.86
CA SER A 138 -11.55 -11.90 -8.23
C SER A 138 -11.88 -11.81 -6.74
N ILE A 139 -11.45 -10.75 -6.06
CA ILE A 139 -11.72 -10.49 -4.65
C ILE A 139 -12.87 -9.49 -4.42
N GLY A 140 -13.58 -9.09 -5.48
CA GLY A 140 -14.73 -8.19 -5.42
C GLY A 140 -14.40 -6.71 -5.65
N GLY A 141 -13.19 -6.39 -6.10
CA GLY A 141 -12.82 -5.03 -6.52
C GLY A 141 -13.48 -4.67 -7.85
N GLU A 142 -13.96 -3.46 -7.98
CA GLU A 142 -14.49 -2.86 -9.20
C GLU A 142 -13.46 -1.90 -9.79
N ILE A 143 -13.20 -2.01 -11.10
CA ILE A 143 -12.34 -1.05 -11.81
C ILE A 143 -13.20 0.09 -12.33
N LEU A 144 -12.91 1.31 -11.89
CA LEU A 144 -13.64 2.52 -12.27
C LEU A 144 -12.96 3.19 -13.47
N ASP A 145 -13.20 2.68 -14.66
CA ASP A 145 -12.50 3.10 -15.89
C ASP A 145 -12.78 4.56 -16.29
N GLU A 146 -13.93 5.12 -15.88
CA GLU A 146 -14.32 6.50 -16.16
C GLU A 146 -13.62 7.53 -15.27
N TRP A 147 -12.95 7.11 -14.18
CA TRP A 147 -12.21 8.01 -13.30
C TRP A 147 -10.75 8.15 -13.76
N ARG A 148 -10.23 9.36 -13.60
CA ARG A 148 -8.83 9.68 -13.91
C ARG A 148 -8.15 10.20 -12.65
N LEU A 149 -6.99 9.66 -12.32
CA LEU A 149 -6.14 10.20 -11.26
C LEU A 149 -5.53 11.52 -11.73
N VAL A 150 -5.72 12.60 -10.96
CA VAL A 150 -5.08 13.89 -11.18
C VAL A 150 -4.08 14.12 -10.06
N ARG A 151 -2.84 14.47 -10.42
CA ARG A 151 -1.74 14.71 -9.48
C ARG A 151 -1.11 16.05 -9.74
N MET A 152 -0.87 16.81 -8.68
CA MET A 152 0.01 17.97 -8.69
C MET A 152 1.25 17.63 -7.83
N GLY A 153 2.44 17.87 -8.36
CA GLY A 153 3.68 17.80 -7.59
C GLY A 153 3.88 19.07 -6.73
N GLU A 154 4.85 19.05 -5.82
CA GLU A 154 5.12 20.09 -4.84
C GLU A 154 5.23 21.49 -5.47
N ASP A 155 6.09 21.66 -6.49
CA ASP A 155 6.27 22.95 -7.19
C ASP A 155 4.96 23.48 -7.79
N ALA A 156 4.10 22.59 -8.32
CA ALA A 156 2.82 22.97 -8.90
C ALA A 156 1.81 23.38 -7.81
N ILE A 157 1.85 22.72 -6.66
CA ILE A 157 1.03 23.07 -5.50
C ILE A 157 1.42 24.43 -4.98
N GLU A 158 2.71 24.70 -4.76
CA GLU A 158 3.22 25.98 -4.27
C GLU A 158 2.85 27.12 -5.22
N LYS A 159 3.10 26.93 -6.51
CA LYS A 159 2.77 27.93 -7.53
C LYS A 159 1.27 28.22 -7.60
N PHE A 160 0.44 27.20 -7.53
CA PHE A 160 -1.01 27.35 -7.59
C PHE A 160 -1.58 28.02 -6.33
N ALA A 161 -1.03 27.70 -5.15
CA ALA A 161 -1.44 28.27 -3.86
C ALA A 161 -1.05 29.75 -3.73
N ALA A 162 -0.02 30.21 -4.42
CA ALA A 162 0.43 31.59 -4.40
C ALA A 162 -0.44 32.56 -5.26
N GLY A 163 -1.36 32.06 -6.08
CA GLY A 163 -2.27 32.82 -6.95
C GLY A 163 -1.64 33.18 -8.29
#